data_c8127f4bc9f78214e54d9d4cc9f1944b
#
_entry.id   c8127f4bc9f78214e54d9d4cc9f1944b
#
_cell.length_a   1.000
_cell.length_b   1.000
_cell.length_c   1.000
_cell.angle_alpha   90.00
_cell.angle_beta   90.00
_cell.angle_gamma   90.00
#
_symmetry.space_group_name_H-M   'P 1'
#
loop_
_entity.id
_entity.type
_entity.pdbx_description
1 polymer ?
#
loop_
_entity_poly.entity_id
_entity_poly.type
_entity_poly.pdbx_seq_one_letter_code
_entity_poly.pdbx_strand_id
1 'polypeptide(L)'
;MRHFVVVLVLESGRAGIVPTVVNEILSIGNMTDLLVIRACYRPPKKDPAAMSPEVHSLFSSEIRDHCFSRFGVTAAHMVSERHAFIFDAITSTGTCILKVTHLSHRSYEQLEAELEWLSYLVGKGVRAQRIYRSINSLFIERVPSADGYFSVICYEKLVGETIADALLTEALFRPWGTLIGKLHRLSFGYLPKTQRCAWYESDFLNVERYIPIDHDIRSNAQRIIQEVKDLPLSQFQYGLIHADVYQENMFLADGELFLFDFDNCEYGHYISDIAIALYAALWRVPNQADRAAFSERFLRSLLVGYREEHQLSRTEREALPLFLQLREVLIYTVAKKMLDLKNLTPIQARLLTERGNRIRKNEPIVDLKSVFSSL
;
A
#
# COMPACT_ATOMS: atom_id res chain seq x y z
N MET A 1 -17.32 29.60 -1.10
CA MET A 1 -18.27 28.48 -1.25
C MET A 1 -17.76 27.36 -0.38
N ARG A 2 -18.52 26.97 0.62
CA ARG A 2 -18.11 25.95 1.59
C ARG A 2 -18.34 24.59 0.95
N HIS A 3 -17.28 23.81 0.73
CA HIS A 3 -17.39 22.44 0.29
C HIS A 3 -17.59 21.55 1.52
N PHE A 4 -18.76 20.94 1.63
CA PHE A 4 -19.03 19.93 2.63
C PHE A 4 -18.48 18.60 2.12
N VAL A 5 -17.46 18.07 2.79
CA VAL A 5 -17.01 16.70 2.63
C VAL A 5 -17.93 15.83 3.47
N VAL A 6 -18.78 15.04 2.83
CA VAL A 6 -19.60 14.03 3.51
C VAL A 6 -18.77 12.76 3.65
N VAL A 7 -18.21 12.55 4.83
CA VAL A 7 -17.67 11.25 5.24
C VAL A 7 -18.85 10.34 5.54
N LEU A 8 -19.19 9.45 4.63
CA LEU A 8 -20.15 8.38 4.91
C LEU A 8 -19.50 7.32 5.78
N VAL A 9 -19.56 7.51 7.09
CA VAL A 9 -19.40 6.43 8.07
C VAL A 9 -20.69 5.62 8.03
N LEU A 10 -20.65 4.46 7.38
CA LEU A 10 -21.75 3.50 7.45
C LEU A 10 -21.66 2.76 8.78
N GLU A 11 -22.25 3.33 9.84
CA GLU A 11 -22.64 2.56 10.99
C GLU A 11 -23.84 1.68 10.66
N SER A 12 -23.83 0.50 11.25
CA SER A 12 -24.81 -0.56 11.07
C SER A 12 -26.27 -0.09 11.24
N GLY A 13 -27.05 -0.19 10.16
CA GLY A 13 -28.45 -0.48 10.24
C GLY A 13 -29.42 0.64 10.61
N ARG A 14 -29.61 1.64 9.72
CA ARG A 14 -30.92 2.23 9.39
C ARG A 14 -30.74 3.19 8.20
N ALA A 15 -31.34 2.84 7.08
CA ALA A 15 -31.36 3.67 5.88
C ALA A 15 -32.41 4.78 5.99
N GLY A 16 -31.95 6.02 5.84
CA GLY A 16 -32.80 7.17 5.58
C GLY A 16 -32.06 8.07 4.59
N ILE A 17 -32.15 7.77 3.30
CA ILE A 17 -31.54 8.57 2.24
C ILE A 17 -32.55 9.60 1.76
N VAL A 18 -32.20 10.88 1.83
CA VAL A 18 -32.97 11.97 1.23
C VAL A 18 -32.67 11.98 -0.28
N PRO A 19 -33.67 11.83 -1.16
CA PRO A 19 -33.48 11.59 -2.60
C PRO A 19 -32.80 12.72 -3.38
N THR A 20 -32.70 13.92 -2.84
CA THR A 20 -32.21 15.10 -3.57
C THR A 20 -30.69 15.17 -3.72
N VAL A 21 -29.93 14.44 -2.90
CA VAL A 21 -28.46 14.45 -2.95
C VAL A 21 -27.91 13.38 -3.93
N VAL A 22 -28.70 12.37 -4.25
CA VAL A 22 -28.29 11.25 -5.11
C VAL A 22 -28.17 11.66 -6.58
N ASN A 23 -28.99 12.60 -7.05
CA ASN A 23 -29.01 13.00 -8.46
C ASN A 23 -27.84 13.91 -8.88
N GLU A 24 -27.23 14.67 -7.96
CA GLU A 24 -26.03 15.46 -8.29
C GLU A 24 -24.73 14.62 -8.26
N ILE A 25 -24.74 13.52 -7.51
CA ILE A 25 -23.58 12.60 -7.44
C ILE A 25 -23.51 11.69 -8.67
N LEU A 26 -24.63 11.39 -9.30
CA LEU A 26 -24.71 10.53 -10.49
C LEU A 26 -24.28 11.24 -11.78
N SER A 27 -24.15 12.56 -11.80
CA SER A 27 -23.67 13.32 -12.97
C SER A 27 -22.14 13.40 -13.06
N ILE A 28 -21.40 13.01 -12.01
CA ILE A 28 -19.95 12.94 -12.01
C ILE A 28 -19.56 11.46 -12.17
N GLY A 29 -19.43 11.02 -13.42
CA GLY A 29 -19.14 9.64 -13.81
C GLY A 29 -17.82 9.03 -13.29
N ASN A 30 -17.15 9.65 -12.32
CA ASN A 30 -15.81 9.31 -11.85
C ASN A 30 -15.73 8.86 -10.38
N MET A 31 -16.78 9.04 -9.57
CA MET A 31 -16.73 8.60 -8.16
C MET A 31 -17.04 7.10 -7.98
N THR A 32 -17.72 6.49 -8.91
CA THR A 32 -18.04 5.06 -8.84
C THR A 32 -16.80 4.18 -8.93
N ASP A 33 -15.80 4.58 -9.72
CA ASP A 33 -14.57 3.80 -9.89
C ASP A 33 -13.59 3.94 -8.69
N LEU A 34 -13.59 5.07 -8.00
CA LEU A 34 -12.83 5.25 -6.74
C LEU A 34 -13.39 4.39 -5.59
N LEU A 35 -14.72 4.32 -5.49
CA LEU A 35 -15.41 3.39 -4.58
C LEU A 35 -15.08 1.93 -4.90
N VAL A 36 -14.75 1.63 -6.15
CA VAL A 36 -14.41 0.30 -6.63
C VAL A 36 -13.00 -0.12 -6.24
N ILE A 37 -12.01 0.78 -6.29
CA ILE A 37 -10.66 0.47 -5.79
C ILE A 37 -10.73 0.23 -4.28
N ARG A 38 -11.46 1.05 -3.54
CA ARG A 38 -11.78 0.80 -2.12
C ARG A 38 -12.58 -0.48 -1.93
N ALA A 39 -13.44 -0.90 -2.87
CA ALA A 39 -14.20 -2.14 -2.78
C ALA A 39 -13.37 -3.38 -3.17
N CYS A 40 -12.37 -3.25 -4.04
CA CYS A 40 -11.39 -4.32 -4.29
C CYS A 40 -10.35 -4.41 -3.16
N TYR A 41 -10.08 -3.30 -2.45
CA TYR A 41 -9.31 -3.23 -1.21
C TYR A 41 -10.18 -3.18 0.06
N ARG A 42 -11.51 -2.99 -0.04
CA ARG A 42 -12.45 -3.32 1.04
C ARG A 42 -12.85 -4.77 0.86
N PRO A 43 -12.31 -5.66 1.66
CA PRO A 43 -12.77 -7.03 1.67
C PRO A 43 -14.24 -7.07 2.08
N PRO A 44 -15.01 -8.04 1.59
CA PRO A 44 -16.33 -8.32 2.09
C PRO A 44 -16.27 -8.57 3.60
N LYS A 45 -17.41 -8.48 4.31
CA LYS A 45 -17.53 -8.69 5.77
C LYS A 45 -16.88 -10.00 6.29
N LYS A 46 -16.39 -10.87 5.41
CA LYS A 46 -15.48 -11.99 5.68
C LYS A 46 -14.30 -11.85 4.72
N ASP A 47 -13.28 -11.15 5.18
CA ASP A 47 -12.01 -10.97 4.49
C ASP A 47 -11.10 -12.16 4.80
N PRO A 48 -10.75 -13.04 3.83
CA PRO A 48 -9.83 -14.14 4.08
C PRO A 48 -8.38 -13.71 4.36
N ALA A 49 -8.04 -12.43 4.20
CA ALA A 49 -6.80 -11.85 4.68
C ALA A 49 -7.00 -10.98 5.92
N ALA A 50 -8.23 -10.76 6.34
CA ALA A 50 -8.49 -10.26 7.68
C ALA A 50 -7.88 -11.23 8.69
N MET A 51 -7.52 -10.71 9.85
CA MET A 51 -7.20 -11.56 11.00
C MET A 51 -8.20 -12.70 11.08
N SER A 52 -7.69 -13.94 11.21
CA SER A 52 -8.60 -15.08 11.34
C SER A 52 -9.54 -14.85 12.54
N PRO A 53 -10.78 -15.37 12.49
CA PRO A 53 -11.70 -15.26 13.62
C PRO A 53 -11.10 -15.76 14.94
N GLU A 54 -10.22 -16.77 14.85
CA GLU A 54 -9.49 -17.32 16.00
C GLU A 54 -8.57 -16.25 16.58
N VAL A 55 -7.73 -15.61 15.76
CA VAL A 55 -6.82 -14.52 16.21
C VAL A 55 -7.63 -13.34 16.75
N HIS A 56 -8.74 -12.99 16.08
CA HIS A 56 -9.61 -11.92 16.54
C HIS A 56 -10.18 -12.24 17.94
N SER A 57 -10.56 -13.49 18.19
CA SER A 57 -11.08 -13.92 19.50
C SER A 57 -10.02 -13.92 20.61
N LEU A 58 -8.73 -14.00 20.27
CA LEU A 58 -7.64 -13.89 21.22
C LEU A 58 -7.44 -12.47 21.76
N PHE A 59 -7.89 -11.45 21.03
CA PHE A 59 -7.72 -10.05 21.44
C PHE A 59 -8.82 -9.63 22.43
N SER A 60 -8.77 -10.19 23.63
CA SER A 60 -9.69 -9.87 24.72
C SER A 60 -9.50 -8.44 25.24
N SER A 61 -10.47 -7.95 26.04
CA SER A 61 -10.34 -6.67 26.73
C SER A 61 -9.11 -6.62 27.65
N GLU A 62 -8.76 -7.73 28.28
CA GLU A 62 -7.59 -7.84 29.15
C GLU A 62 -6.28 -7.67 28.34
N ILE A 63 -6.16 -8.36 27.21
CA ILE A 63 -5.00 -8.23 26.32
C ILE A 63 -4.90 -6.81 25.75
N ARG A 64 -6.02 -6.23 25.34
CA ARG A 64 -6.08 -4.84 24.89
C ARG A 64 -5.57 -3.88 25.98
N ASP A 65 -6.03 -4.02 27.20
CA ASP A 65 -5.66 -3.15 28.32
C ASP A 65 -4.16 -3.32 28.66
N HIS A 66 -3.62 -4.54 28.54
CA HIS A 66 -2.17 -4.77 28.62
C HIS A 66 -1.42 -4.08 27.47
N CYS A 67 -1.92 -4.15 26.24
CA CYS A 67 -1.31 -3.42 25.11
C CYS A 67 -1.27 -1.91 25.37
N PHE A 68 -2.38 -1.36 25.85
CA PHE A 68 -2.51 0.07 26.13
C PHE A 68 -1.57 0.52 27.28
N SER A 69 -1.47 -0.29 28.34
CA SER A 69 -0.58 0.01 29.46
C SER A 69 0.88 0.14 29.06
N ARG A 70 1.34 -0.61 28.03
CA ARG A 70 2.72 -0.55 27.54
C ARG A 70 3.12 0.80 26.97
N PHE A 71 2.17 1.60 26.52
CA PHE A 71 2.40 2.92 25.97
C PHE A 71 1.69 4.05 26.76
N GLY A 72 1.17 3.73 27.95
CA GLY A 72 0.50 4.72 28.78
C GLY A 72 -0.75 5.33 28.12
N VAL A 73 -1.50 4.52 27.36
CA VAL A 73 -2.73 4.95 26.69
C VAL A 73 -3.81 5.18 27.72
N THR A 74 -4.39 6.37 27.71
CA THR A 74 -5.49 6.78 28.64
C THR A 74 -6.86 6.73 27.97
N ALA A 75 -6.90 6.89 26.64
CA ALA A 75 -8.10 6.75 25.83
C ALA A 75 -7.72 6.27 24.42
N ALA A 76 -8.58 5.48 23.81
CA ALA A 76 -8.37 5.00 22.44
C ALA A 76 -9.69 4.75 21.73
N HIS A 77 -9.68 5.00 20.42
CA HIS A 77 -10.74 4.66 19.49
C HIS A 77 -10.21 3.73 18.41
N MET A 78 -10.93 2.61 18.16
CA MET A 78 -10.52 1.67 17.12
C MET A 78 -10.81 2.25 15.73
N VAL A 79 -9.77 2.33 14.90
CA VAL A 79 -9.84 2.84 13.52
C VAL A 79 -9.97 1.70 12.51
N SER A 80 -9.29 0.57 12.77
CA SER A 80 -9.30 -0.60 11.88
C SER A 80 -9.00 -1.88 12.65
N GLU A 81 -9.52 -3.02 12.16
CA GLU A 81 -9.29 -4.36 12.69
C GLU A 81 -9.03 -5.41 11.60
N ARG A 82 -8.45 -4.99 10.47
CA ARG A 82 -8.26 -5.89 9.32
C ARG A 82 -7.10 -6.85 9.49
N HIS A 83 -5.87 -6.35 9.34
CA HIS A 83 -4.62 -7.11 9.46
C HIS A 83 -3.96 -6.90 10.81
N ALA A 84 -4.33 -5.80 11.46
CA ALA A 84 -3.93 -5.42 12.81
C ALA A 84 -5.07 -4.63 13.44
N PHE A 85 -5.10 -4.59 14.76
CA PHE A 85 -5.95 -3.65 15.49
C PHE A 85 -5.24 -2.29 15.50
N ILE A 86 -5.85 -1.29 14.87
CA ILE A 86 -5.33 0.07 14.79
C ILE A 86 -6.19 0.97 15.66
N PHE A 87 -5.56 1.69 16.56
CA PHE A 87 -6.24 2.62 17.45
C PHE A 87 -5.70 4.04 17.27
N ASP A 88 -6.60 4.99 17.18
CA ASP A 88 -6.31 6.39 17.47
C ASP A 88 -6.31 6.54 18.99
N ALA A 89 -5.15 6.85 19.56
CA ALA A 89 -4.92 6.76 20.98
C ALA A 89 -4.39 8.08 21.56
N ILE A 90 -4.72 8.28 22.85
CA ILE A 90 -4.24 9.41 23.65
C ILE A 90 -3.36 8.86 24.76
N THR A 91 -2.17 9.44 24.89
CA THR A 91 -1.20 9.18 25.96
C THR A 91 -0.93 10.44 26.76
N SER A 92 -0.18 10.36 27.83
CA SER A 92 0.26 11.55 28.58
C SER A 92 1.11 12.53 27.78
N THR A 93 1.71 12.06 26.67
CA THR A 93 2.60 12.87 25.80
C THR A 93 1.90 13.40 24.54
N GLY A 94 0.65 13.00 24.29
CA GLY A 94 -0.14 13.45 23.15
C GLY A 94 -0.88 12.32 22.42
N THR A 95 -1.32 12.61 21.20
CA THR A 95 -2.04 11.65 20.35
C THR A 95 -1.07 10.79 19.55
N CYS A 96 -1.44 9.52 19.33
CA CYS A 96 -0.65 8.57 18.56
C CYS A 96 -1.54 7.55 17.87
N ILE A 97 -0.95 6.77 16.97
CA ILE A 97 -1.57 5.57 16.38
C ILE A 97 -0.93 4.35 17.01
N LEU A 98 -1.74 3.52 17.68
CA LEU A 98 -1.29 2.25 18.23
C LEU A 98 -1.68 1.12 17.28
N LYS A 99 -0.67 0.37 16.80
CA LYS A 99 -0.84 -0.82 15.95
C LYS A 99 -0.56 -2.06 16.78
N VAL A 100 -1.53 -2.98 16.83
CA VAL A 100 -1.42 -4.25 17.54
C VAL A 100 -1.56 -5.38 16.53
N THR A 101 -0.50 -6.15 16.35
CA THR A 101 -0.39 -7.18 15.31
C THR A 101 -0.09 -8.53 15.95
N HIS A 102 -0.86 -9.58 15.59
CA HIS A 102 -0.57 -10.94 16.04
C HIS A 102 0.61 -11.55 15.28
N LEU A 103 1.38 -12.41 15.94
CA LEU A 103 2.56 -13.06 15.35
C LEU A 103 2.26 -13.88 14.10
N SER A 104 1.04 -14.39 13.93
CA SER A 104 0.63 -15.13 12.71
C SER A 104 0.54 -14.24 11.46
N HIS A 105 0.41 -12.92 11.63
CA HIS A 105 0.40 -11.97 10.53
C HIS A 105 1.80 -11.43 10.23
N ARG A 106 2.54 -11.03 11.28
CA ARG A 106 3.93 -10.55 11.18
C ARG A 106 4.75 -11.05 12.35
N SER A 107 5.91 -11.66 12.05
CA SER A 107 6.84 -12.06 13.11
C SER A 107 7.49 -10.82 13.74
N TYR A 108 8.08 -11.03 14.92
CA TYR A 108 8.82 -9.95 15.61
C TYR A 108 9.97 -9.42 14.74
N GLU A 109 10.71 -10.32 14.09
CA GLU A 109 11.86 -9.99 13.23
C GLU A 109 11.43 -9.18 12.01
N GLN A 110 10.27 -9.49 11.42
CA GLN A 110 9.72 -8.70 10.31
C GLN A 110 9.38 -7.27 10.75
N LEU A 111 8.76 -7.11 11.92
CA LEU A 111 8.44 -5.79 12.49
C LEU A 111 9.72 -5.04 12.89
N GLU A 112 10.69 -5.73 13.48
CA GLU A 112 11.97 -5.12 13.86
C GLU A 112 12.71 -4.57 12.63
N ALA A 113 12.77 -5.34 11.54
CA ALA A 113 13.40 -4.91 10.29
C ALA A 113 12.67 -3.71 9.65
N GLU A 114 11.32 -3.69 9.68
CA GLU A 114 10.51 -2.54 9.24
C GLU A 114 10.86 -1.28 10.04
N LEU A 115 10.83 -1.38 11.36
CA LEU A 115 11.04 -0.23 12.24
C LEU A 115 12.49 0.25 12.25
N GLU A 116 13.45 -0.65 12.06
CA GLU A 116 14.84 -0.30 11.89
C GLU A 116 15.05 0.59 10.67
N TRP A 117 14.51 0.16 9.51
CA TRP A 117 14.61 0.93 8.28
C TRP A 117 13.84 2.26 8.37
N LEU A 118 12.61 2.24 8.86
CA LEU A 118 11.81 3.45 9.08
C LEU A 118 12.54 4.45 9.97
N SER A 119 13.11 4.00 11.10
CA SER A 119 13.88 4.86 12.02
C SER A 119 15.11 5.46 11.34
N TYR A 120 15.83 4.66 10.54
CA TYR A 120 16.94 5.13 9.75
C TYR A 120 16.52 6.22 8.75
N LEU A 121 15.46 5.99 7.99
CA LEU A 121 14.94 6.93 7.01
C LEU A 121 14.52 8.26 7.65
N VAL A 122 13.75 8.19 8.75
CA VAL A 122 13.34 9.38 9.51
C VAL A 122 14.56 10.12 10.06
N GLY A 123 15.54 9.40 10.60
CA GLY A 123 16.81 9.98 11.08
C GLY A 123 17.63 10.66 9.98
N LYS A 124 17.44 10.27 8.70
CA LYS A 124 18.04 10.90 7.52
C LYS A 124 17.14 11.97 6.89
N GLY A 125 16.06 12.34 7.57
CA GLY A 125 15.17 13.43 7.15
C GLY A 125 14.19 13.04 6.05
N VAL A 126 13.87 11.74 5.89
CA VAL A 126 12.71 11.33 5.11
C VAL A 126 11.45 11.74 5.90
N ARG A 127 10.50 12.34 5.22
CA ARG A 127 9.19 12.66 5.80
C ARG A 127 8.35 11.41 5.86
N ALA A 128 8.46 10.70 6.96
CA ALA A 128 7.71 9.49 7.25
C ALA A 128 7.24 9.49 8.70
N GLN A 129 6.30 8.63 8.99
CA GLN A 129 5.72 8.46 10.32
C GLN A 129 6.79 8.03 11.32
N ARG A 130 6.92 8.78 12.43
CA ARG A 130 7.85 8.42 13.52
C ARG A 130 7.28 7.31 14.36
N ILE A 131 8.16 6.61 15.08
CA ILE A 131 7.78 5.62 16.09
C ILE A 131 8.14 6.11 17.49
N TYR A 132 7.29 5.80 18.46
CA TYR A 132 7.48 6.16 19.85
C TYR A 132 7.88 4.95 20.69
N ARG A 133 8.69 5.21 21.72
CA ARG A 133 9.07 4.17 22.67
C ARG A 133 7.97 3.95 23.69
N SER A 134 7.83 2.71 24.13
CA SER A 134 6.98 2.32 25.24
C SER A 134 7.52 2.84 26.59
N ILE A 135 6.76 2.65 27.65
CA ILE A 135 7.21 2.92 29.03
C ILE A 135 8.45 2.08 29.41
N ASN A 136 8.68 0.95 28.74
CA ASN A 136 9.86 0.09 28.91
C ASN A 136 11.01 0.48 27.96
N SER A 137 10.95 1.63 27.27
CA SER A 137 11.92 2.10 26.30
C SER A 137 12.09 1.22 25.05
N LEU A 138 11.09 0.38 24.72
CA LEU A 138 11.07 -0.48 23.55
C LEU A 138 10.23 0.15 22.43
N PHE A 139 10.59 -0.13 21.17
CA PHE A 139 9.76 0.23 20.02
C PHE A 139 8.65 -0.80 19.73
N ILE A 140 8.93 -2.06 20.09
CA ILE A 140 7.97 -3.16 19.95
C ILE A 140 7.79 -3.80 21.31
N GLU A 141 6.58 -3.77 21.82
CA GLU A 141 6.20 -4.53 23.01
C GLU A 141 5.54 -5.84 22.58
N ARG A 142 5.75 -6.90 23.36
CA ARG A 142 5.08 -8.19 23.17
C ARG A 142 4.14 -8.44 24.33
N VAL A 143 2.88 -8.68 24.03
CA VAL A 143 1.85 -9.04 24.99
C VAL A 143 1.43 -10.49 24.73
N PRO A 144 1.72 -11.43 25.66
CA PRO A 144 1.36 -12.84 25.49
C PRO A 144 -0.15 -13.05 25.28
N SER A 145 -0.50 -14.05 24.48
CA SER A 145 -1.87 -14.52 24.28
C SER A 145 -1.90 -16.04 24.40
N ALA A 146 -3.08 -16.65 24.34
CA ALA A 146 -3.22 -18.10 24.42
C ALA A 146 -2.53 -18.81 23.23
N ASP A 147 -2.40 -18.14 22.08
CA ASP A 147 -1.70 -18.66 20.90
C ASP A 147 -0.63 -17.65 20.46
N GLY A 148 0.49 -17.62 21.20
CA GLY A 148 1.64 -16.78 20.92
C GLY A 148 1.58 -15.39 21.57
N TYR A 149 1.67 -14.32 20.79
CA TYR A 149 1.70 -12.95 21.33
C TYR A 149 1.19 -11.92 20.31
N PHE A 150 0.78 -10.77 20.83
CA PHE A 150 0.55 -9.56 20.06
C PHE A 150 1.78 -8.64 20.17
N SER A 151 2.26 -8.16 19.06
CA SER A 151 3.25 -7.08 18.97
C SER A 151 2.51 -5.74 18.96
N VAL A 152 2.97 -4.82 19.78
CA VAL A 152 2.39 -3.48 19.94
C VAL A 152 3.41 -2.43 19.56
N ILE A 153 3.04 -1.52 18.68
CA ILE A 153 3.88 -0.44 18.17
C ILE A 153 3.09 0.86 18.23
N CYS A 154 3.75 1.93 18.66
CA CYS A 154 3.15 3.25 18.72
C CYS A 154 3.79 4.16 17.66
N TYR A 155 2.97 4.67 16.77
CA TYR A 155 3.36 5.58 15.70
C TYR A 155 2.87 7.01 15.98
N GLU A 156 3.60 7.97 15.45
CA GLU A 156 3.16 9.34 15.35
C GLU A 156 1.82 9.41 14.61
N LYS A 157 0.86 10.15 15.17
CA LYS A 157 -0.36 10.47 14.46
C LYS A 157 -0.07 11.64 13.51
N LEU A 158 -0.01 11.37 12.22
CA LEU A 158 0.15 12.40 11.21
C LEU A 158 -1.13 13.24 11.13
N VAL A 159 -0.95 14.55 11.04
CA VAL A 159 -2.04 15.50 10.82
C VAL A 159 -1.92 16.03 9.41
N GLY A 160 -3.01 15.93 8.64
CA GLY A 160 -3.03 16.34 7.24
C GLY A 160 -4.16 15.63 6.48
N GLU A 161 -4.15 15.77 5.17
CA GLU A 161 -5.12 15.12 4.29
C GLU A 161 -4.47 13.94 3.57
N THR A 162 -5.17 12.80 3.50
CA THR A 162 -4.74 11.71 2.62
C THR A 162 -4.87 12.16 1.17
N ILE A 163 -3.88 11.84 0.33
CA ILE A 163 -3.94 12.21 -1.09
C ILE A 163 -5.11 11.51 -1.79
N ALA A 164 -5.62 10.41 -1.22
CA ALA A 164 -6.82 9.75 -1.71
C ALA A 164 -8.05 10.67 -1.67
N ASP A 165 -8.13 11.55 -0.70
CA ASP A 165 -9.23 12.50 -0.50
C ASP A 165 -8.94 13.86 -1.18
N ALA A 166 -7.67 14.21 -1.35
CA ALA A 166 -7.24 15.33 -2.17
C ALA A 166 -7.29 14.99 -3.66
N LEU A 167 -7.50 15.97 -4.50
CA LEU A 167 -7.38 15.80 -5.95
C LEU A 167 -5.92 15.47 -6.29
N LEU A 168 -5.68 14.34 -6.93
CA LEU A 168 -4.36 13.97 -7.43
C LEU A 168 -3.99 14.94 -8.56
N THR A 169 -3.28 16.00 -8.22
CA THR A 169 -2.84 17.05 -9.14
C THR A 169 -1.42 16.83 -9.62
N GLU A 170 -1.08 17.38 -10.78
CA GLU A 170 0.28 17.31 -11.34
C GLU A 170 1.32 17.96 -10.41
N ALA A 171 0.91 18.89 -9.56
CA ALA A 171 1.78 19.51 -8.56
C ALA A 171 2.37 18.51 -7.55
N LEU A 172 1.70 17.38 -7.32
CA LEU A 172 2.17 16.33 -6.40
C LEU A 172 3.14 15.35 -7.05
N PHE A 173 3.20 15.25 -8.38
CA PHE A 173 4.01 14.22 -9.04
C PHE A 173 5.52 14.41 -8.80
N ARG A 174 6.02 15.64 -8.87
CA ARG A 174 7.44 15.91 -8.60
C ARG A 174 7.81 15.66 -7.13
N PRO A 175 7.11 16.21 -6.12
CA PRO A 175 7.34 15.87 -4.70
C PRO A 175 7.29 14.36 -4.42
N TRP A 176 6.36 13.66 -5.07
CA TRP A 176 6.27 12.20 -4.94
C TRP A 176 7.52 11.51 -5.50
N GLY A 177 7.99 11.92 -6.65
CA GLY A 177 9.25 11.45 -7.23
C GLY A 177 10.45 11.73 -6.34
N THR A 178 10.57 12.95 -5.79
CA THR A 178 11.64 13.31 -4.84
C THR A 178 11.61 12.42 -3.60
N LEU A 179 10.42 12.15 -3.05
CA LEU A 179 10.27 11.27 -1.90
C LEU A 179 10.76 9.83 -2.21
N ILE A 180 10.31 9.23 -3.33
CA ILE A 180 10.75 7.89 -3.75
C ILE A 180 12.27 7.88 -4.02
N GLY A 181 12.79 8.88 -4.73
CA GLY A 181 14.23 8.98 -5.00
C GLY A 181 15.07 9.05 -3.73
N LYS A 182 14.60 9.79 -2.73
CA LYS A 182 15.27 9.88 -1.42
C LYS A 182 15.27 8.54 -0.68
N LEU A 183 14.16 7.79 -0.72
CA LEU A 183 14.10 6.43 -0.16
C LEU A 183 15.18 5.56 -0.80
N HIS A 184 15.23 5.50 -2.13
CA HIS A 184 16.15 4.63 -2.87
C HIS A 184 17.61 5.03 -2.67
N ARG A 185 17.93 6.34 -2.69
CA ARG A 185 19.26 6.83 -2.38
C ARG A 185 19.74 6.41 -1.00
N LEU A 186 18.84 6.46 -0.01
CA LEU A 186 19.15 6.08 1.37
C LEU A 186 19.18 4.56 1.57
N SER A 187 18.48 3.81 0.74
CA SER A 187 18.55 2.34 0.72
C SER A 187 19.88 1.83 0.13
N PHE A 188 20.48 2.62 -0.77
CA PHE A 188 21.81 2.32 -1.27
C PHE A 188 22.84 2.34 -0.15
N GLY A 189 23.51 1.20 0.07
CA GLY A 189 24.50 1.05 1.13
C GLY A 189 23.93 0.95 2.55
N TYR A 190 22.60 0.88 2.71
CA TYR A 190 22.00 0.58 4.00
C TYR A 190 22.27 -0.87 4.41
N LEU A 191 22.81 -1.04 5.61
CA LEU A 191 23.15 -2.34 6.18
C LEU A 191 22.23 -2.61 7.38
N PRO A 192 21.13 -3.36 7.20
CA PRO A 192 20.23 -3.70 8.29
C PRO A 192 20.84 -4.71 9.24
N LYS A 193 20.41 -4.69 10.48
CA LYS A 193 20.70 -5.76 11.46
C LYS A 193 19.78 -6.94 11.22
N THR A 194 18.51 -6.66 10.93
CA THR A 194 17.48 -7.65 10.61
C THR A 194 17.04 -7.48 9.16
N GLN A 195 17.12 -8.56 8.37
CA GLN A 195 16.80 -8.50 6.96
C GLN A 195 15.29 -8.64 6.70
N ARG A 196 14.80 -7.89 5.73
CA ARG A 196 13.48 -8.10 5.11
C ARG A 196 13.58 -9.19 4.04
N CYS A 197 12.45 -9.81 3.71
CA CYS A 197 12.35 -10.74 2.59
C CYS A 197 12.60 -10.03 1.25
N ALA A 198 12.96 -10.81 0.25
CA ALA A 198 13.02 -10.33 -1.12
C ALA A 198 11.61 -10.41 -1.77
N TRP A 199 11.34 -9.54 -2.75
CA TRP A 199 10.06 -9.45 -3.44
C TRP A 199 9.54 -10.80 -3.98
N TYR A 200 10.44 -11.68 -4.43
CA TYR A 200 10.09 -12.99 -5.01
C TYR A 200 9.73 -14.05 -3.96
N GLU A 201 9.94 -13.78 -2.68
CA GLU A 201 9.55 -14.63 -1.56
C GLU A 201 8.09 -14.40 -1.13
N SER A 202 7.42 -13.41 -1.72
CA SER A 202 6.02 -13.10 -1.43
C SER A 202 5.11 -14.29 -1.77
N ASP A 203 4.27 -14.72 -0.80
CA ASP A 203 3.25 -15.74 -1.03
C ASP A 203 2.28 -15.36 -2.16
N PHE A 204 2.07 -14.05 -2.40
CA PHE A 204 1.23 -13.57 -3.50
C PHE A 204 1.79 -13.86 -4.90
N LEU A 205 3.05 -14.25 -5.02
CA LEU A 205 3.64 -14.73 -6.26
C LEU A 205 3.50 -16.25 -6.48
N ASN A 206 2.89 -16.95 -5.53
CA ASN A 206 2.54 -18.35 -5.70
C ASN A 206 1.33 -18.52 -6.63
N VAL A 207 1.57 -18.30 -7.92
CA VAL A 207 0.52 -18.32 -8.94
C VAL A 207 -0.13 -19.68 -9.10
N GLU A 208 0.57 -20.77 -8.79
CA GLU A 208 0.01 -22.14 -8.81
C GLU A 208 -1.10 -22.28 -7.76
N ARG A 209 -0.88 -21.70 -6.59
CA ARG A 209 -1.85 -21.71 -5.50
C ARG A 209 -3.10 -20.88 -5.81
N TYR A 210 -2.91 -19.68 -6.37
CA TYR A 210 -3.99 -18.71 -6.54
C TYR A 210 -4.65 -18.72 -7.92
N ILE A 211 -4.00 -19.34 -8.93
CA ILE A 211 -4.48 -19.46 -10.30
C ILE A 211 -4.39 -20.93 -10.77
N PRO A 212 -5.01 -21.87 -10.06
CA PRO A 212 -4.80 -23.30 -10.35
C PRO A 212 -5.45 -23.75 -11.67
N ILE A 213 -6.52 -23.12 -12.11
CA ILE A 213 -7.39 -23.59 -13.22
C ILE A 213 -7.01 -22.91 -14.55
N ASP A 214 -6.72 -21.60 -14.54
CA ASP A 214 -6.45 -20.85 -15.78
C ASP A 214 -4.99 -20.96 -16.20
N HIS A 215 -4.73 -21.91 -17.11
CA HIS A 215 -3.37 -22.23 -17.58
C HIS A 215 -2.69 -21.01 -18.23
N ASP A 216 -3.41 -20.25 -19.08
CA ASP A 216 -2.80 -19.16 -19.84
C ASP A 216 -2.44 -17.97 -18.93
N ILE A 217 -3.33 -17.62 -17.99
CA ILE A 217 -3.03 -16.59 -16.99
C ILE A 217 -1.84 -17.03 -16.14
N ARG A 218 -1.83 -18.28 -15.67
CA ARG A 218 -0.76 -18.81 -14.83
C ARG A 218 0.58 -18.81 -15.57
N SER A 219 0.62 -19.34 -16.80
CA SER A 219 1.83 -19.41 -17.62
C SER A 219 2.42 -18.03 -17.90
N ASN A 220 1.58 -17.06 -18.28
CA ASN A 220 2.05 -15.70 -18.49
C ASN A 220 2.50 -15.02 -17.19
N ALA A 221 1.80 -15.24 -16.08
CA ALA A 221 2.22 -14.73 -14.77
C ALA A 221 3.59 -15.31 -14.35
N GLN A 222 3.79 -16.62 -14.52
CA GLN A 222 5.09 -17.28 -14.26
C GLN A 222 6.21 -16.69 -15.12
N ARG A 223 5.94 -16.47 -16.42
CA ARG A 223 6.89 -15.85 -17.34
C ARG A 223 7.26 -14.43 -16.89
N ILE A 224 6.28 -13.58 -16.54
CA ILE A 224 6.51 -12.21 -16.05
C ILE A 224 7.39 -12.25 -14.78
N ILE A 225 7.07 -13.12 -13.83
CA ILE A 225 7.85 -13.27 -12.59
C ILE A 225 9.28 -13.70 -12.91
N GLN A 226 9.46 -14.63 -13.86
CA GLN A 226 10.78 -15.11 -14.23
C GLN A 226 11.60 -14.03 -14.96
N GLU A 227 11.00 -13.30 -15.87
CA GLU A 227 11.67 -12.17 -16.57
C GLU A 227 12.17 -11.11 -15.57
N VAL A 228 11.40 -10.82 -14.50
CA VAL A 228 11.88 -9.90 -13.45
C VAL A 228 13.00 -10.52 -12.63
N LYS A 229 12.94 -11.83 -12.32
CA LYS A 229 14.04 -12.54 -11.61
C LYS A 229 15.35 -12.56 -12.40
N ASP A 230 15.24 -12.59 -13.73
CA ASP A 230 16.40 -12.64 -14.63
C ASP A 230 17.04 -11.25 -14.86
N LEU A 231 16.43 -10.17 -14.34
CA LEU A 231 17.03 -8.84 -14.43
C LEU A 231 18.32 -8.77 -13.60
N PRO A 232 19.33 -8.01 -14.07
CA PRO A 232 20.57 -7.85 -13.35
C PRO A 232 20.36 -7.24 -11.95
N LEU A 233 20.97 -7.84 -10.94
CA LEU A 233 21.00 -7.33 -9.57
C LEU A 233 22.22 -6.46 -9.40
N SER A 234 22.04 -5.15 -9.39
CA SER A 234 23.06 -4.16 -9.07
C SER A 234 22.63 -3.40 -7.83
N GLN A 235 23.56 -3.14 -6.91
CA GLN A 235 23.29 -2.31 -5.73
C GLN A 235 22.75 -0.91 -6.06
N PHE A 236 22.97 -0.43 -7.30
CA PHE A 236 22.44 0.85 -7.78
C PHE A 236 20.99 0.76 -8.24
N GLN A 237 20.44 -0.45 -8.39
CA GLN A 237 19.12 -0.72 -8.96
C GLN A 237 18.24 -1.57 -8.05
N TYR A 238 18.82 -2.13 -6.99
CA TYR A 238 18.17 -3.08 -6.10
C TYR A 238 18.55 -2.83 -4.64
N GLY A 239 17.57 -2.78 -3.78
CA GLY A 239 17.72 -2.54 -2.34
C GLY A 239 16.38 -2.58 -1.64
N LEU A 240 16.30 -2.05 -0.42
CA LEU A 240 15.02 -1.90 0.26
C LEU A 240 14.13 -0.89 -0.47
N ILE A 241 12.91 -1.28 -0.76
CA ILE A 241 11.86 -0.47 -1.34
C ILE A 241 10.65 -0.44 -0.40
N HIS A 242 9.78 0.54 -0.56
CA HIS A 242 8.55 0.61 0.21
C HIS A 242 7.53 -0.45 -0.22
N ALA A 243 7.52 -0.79 -1.51
CA ALA A 243 6.66 -1.78 -2.18
C ALA A 243 5.15 -1.48 -2.14
N ASP A 244 4.75 -0.34 -1.53
CA ASP A 244 3.37 0.11 -1.49
C ASP A 244 3.25 1.65 -1.48
N VAL A 245 4.16 2.33 -2.22
CA VAL A 245 4.30 3.79 -2.29
C VAL A 245 3.26 4.39 -3.23
N TYR A 246 2.01 4.34 -2.82
CA TYR A 246 0.89 4.92 -3.57
C TYR A 246 0.16 5.98 -2.73
N GLN A 247 -0.69 6.76 -3.39
CA GLN A 247 -1.26 7.97 -2.82
C GLN A 247 -2.03 7.77 -1.51
N GLU A 248 -2.60 6.58 -1.28
CA GLU A 248 -3.37 6.30 -0.06
C GLU A 248 -2.47 6.01 1.16
N ASN A 249 -1.17 5.77 0.93
CA ASN A 249 -0.15 5.65 1.96
C ASN A 249 0.63 6.95 2.16
N MET A 250 0.07 8.07 1.73
CA MET A 250 0.68 9.39 1.89
C MET A 250 -0.30 10.39 2.49
N PHE A 251 0.24 11.27 3.34
CA PHE A 251 -0.42 12.47 3.82
C PHE A 251 0.20 13.70 3.18
N LEU A 252 -0.65 14.67 2.86
CA LEU A 252 -0.23 16.02 2.51
C LEU A 252 -0.43 16.90 3.74
N ALA A 253 0.66 17.43 4.28
CA ALA A 253 0.64 18.36 5.40
C ALA A 253 1.61 19.51 5.12
N ASP A 254 1.14 20.74 5.29
CA ASP A 254 1.92 21.97 5.04
C ASP A 254 2.58 22.01 3.64
N GLY A 255 1.91 21.45 2.64
CA GLY A 255 2.41 21.37 1.26
C GLY A 255 3.47 20.29 1.00
N GLU A 256 3.75 19.42 1.97
CA GLU A 256 4.75 18.37 1.89
C GLU A 256 4.14 16.99 2.04
N LEU A 257 4.74 16.01 1.35
CA LEU A 257 4.32 14.62 1.38
C LEU A 257 4.98 13.88 2.54
N PHE A 258 4.16 13.20 3.33
CA PHE A 258 4.58 12.26 4.37
C PHE A 258 4.17 10.85 3.98
N LEU A 259 5.08 9.92 4.13
CA LEU A 259 4.86 8.51 3.83
C LEU A 259 4.59 7.73 5.11
N PHE A 260 3.69 6.76 5.04
CA PHE A 260 3.39 5.84 6.15
C PHE A 260 3.11 4.43 5.61
N ASP A 261 2.93 3.47 6.53
CA ASP A 261 2.65 2.06 6.25
C ASP A 261 3.78 1.33 5.51
N PHE A 262 4.90 1.18 6.20
CA PHE A 262 6.10 0.45 5.73
C PHE A 262 5.98 -1.08 5.84
N ASP A 263 4.80 -1.60 6.17
CA ASP A 263 4.54 -3.02 6.46
C ASP A 263 4.94 -3.96 5.31
N ASN A 264 4.84 -3.48 4.08
CA ASN A 264 5.18 -4.22 2.88
C ASN A 264 6.62 -4.00 2.37
N CYS A 265 7.45 -3.23 3.09
CA CYS A 265 8.81 -2.99 2.63
C CYS A 265 9.58 -4.31 2.44
N GLU A 266 10.33 -4.38 1.35
CA GLU A 266 11.01 -5.60 0.92
C GLU A 266 12.26 -5.25 0.10
N TYR A 267 13.14 -6.23 -0.12
CA TYR A 267 14.20 -6.08 -1.09
C TYR A 267 13.64 -6.24 -2.50
N GLY A 268 13.78 -5.22 -3.32
CA GLY A 268 13.27 -5.18 -4.68
C GLY A 268 14.03 -4.22 -5.59
N HIS A 269 13.70 -4.24 -6.86
CA HIS A 269 14.21 -3.27 -7.82
C HIS A 269 13.57 -1.89 -7.57
N TYR A 270 14.37 -0.83 -7.58
CA TYR A 270 13.89 0.54 -7.32
C TYR A 270 12.79 1.00 -8.30
N ILE A 271 12.84 0.53 -9.54
CA ILE A 271 11.80 0.81 -10.53
C ILE A 271 10.42 0.26 -10.14
N SER A 272 10.36 -0.73 -9.23
CA SER A 272 9.10 -1.29 -8.73
C SER A 272 8.25 -0.25 -8.02
N ASP A 273 8.85 0.60 -7.16
CA ASP A 273 8.09 1.66 -6.48
C ASP A 273 7.53 2.70 -7.47
N ILE A 274 8.25 3.00 -8.54
CA ILE A 274 7.75 3.88 -9.61
C ILE A 274 6.59 3.21 -10.36
N ALA A 275 6.71 1.90 -10.64
CA ALA A 275 5.63 1.15 -11.27
C ALA A 275 4.38 1.10 -10.39
N ILE A 276 4.53 0.93 -9.07
CA ILE A 276 3.44 0.94 -8.09
C ILE A 276 2.75 2.30 -8.08
N ALA A 277 3.53 3.39 -8.02
CA ALA A 277 2.99 4.75 -8.03
C ALA A 277 2.19 5.03 -9.31
N LEU A 278 2.74 4.72 -10.47
CA LEU A 278 2.05 4.90 -11.76
C LEU A 278 0.82 4.00 -11.86
N TYR A 279 0.95 2.72 -11.52
CA TYR A 279 -0.15 1.76 -11.58
C TYR A 279 -1.35 2.23 -10.74
N ALA A 280 -1.10 2.69 -9.52
CA ALA A 280 -2.15 3.20 -8.64
C ALA A 280 -2.78 4.50 -9.17
N ALA A 281 -1.97 5.42 -9.69
CA ALA A 281 -2.48 6.65 -10.29
C ALA A 281 -3.35 6.39 -11.53
N LEU A 282 -3.03 5.38 -12.35
CA LEU A 282 -3.79 5.00 -13.53
C LEU A 282 -5.21 4.49 -13.25
N TRP A 283 -5.45 3.95 -12.04
CA TRP A 283 -6.82 3.56 -11.66
C TRP A 283 -7.77 4.74 -11.52
N ARG A 284 -7.23 5.94 -11.37
CA ARG A 284 -8.02 7.19 -11.32
C ARG A 284 -8.28 7.79 -12.71
N VAL A 285 -7.72 7.16 -13.76
CA VAL A 285 -7.96 7.53 -15.16
C VAL A 285 -8.97 6.55 -15.76
N PRO A 286 -10.28 6.91 -15.78
CA PRO A 286 -11.34 5.97 -16.12
C PRO A 286 -11.30 5.56 -17.60
N ASN A 287 -10.96 6.51 -18.47
CA ASN A 287 -10.87 6.26 -19.89
C ASN A 287 -9.47 5.70 -20.24
N GLN A 288 -9.44 4.48 -20.75
CA GLN A 288 -8.20 3.81 -21.14
C GLN A 288 -7.42 4.59 -22.23
N ALA A 289 -8.12 5.30 -23.12
CA ALA A 289 -7.47 6.10 -24.15
C ALA A 289 -6.64 7.26 -23.58
N ASP A 290 -6.99 7.78 -22.41
CA ASP A 290 -6.29 8.90 -21.77
C ASP A 290 -5.08 8.44 -20.94
N ARG A 291 -4.93 7.13 -20.70
CA ARG A 291 -3.87 6.59 -19.83
C ARG A 291 -2.46 6.85 -20.35
N ALA A 292 -2.23 6.79 -21.65
CA ALA A 292 -0.91 7.05 -22.21
C ALA A 292 -0.49 8.51 -22.00
N ALA A 293 -1.36 9.47 -22.32
CA ALA A 293 -1.10 10.89 -22.13
C ALA A 293 -0.95 11.26 -20.63
N PHE A 294 -1.76 10.65 -19.77
CA PHE A 294 -1.62 10.80 -18.31
C PHE A 294 -0.27 10.25 -17.82
N SER A 295 0.10 9.04 -18.27
CA SER A 295 1.38 8.40 -17.89
C SER A 295 2.57 9.24 -18.29
N GLU A 296 2.53 9.86 -19.46
CA GLU A 296 3.60 10.76 -19.92
C GLU A 296 3.77 11.96 -18.98
N ARG A 297 2.70 12.67 -18.66
CA ARG A 297 2.73 13.80 -17.72
C ARG A 297 3.18 13.37 -16.33
N PHE A 298 2.61 12.26 -15.83
CA PHE A 298 2.95 11.71 -14.52
C PHE A 298 4.43 11.35 -14.44
N LEU A 299 4.93 10.52 -15.37
CA LEU A 299 6.32 10.06 -15.35
C LEU A 299 7.30 11.21 -15.59
N ARG A 300 7.00 12.12 -16.50
CA ARG A 300 7.85 13.29 -16.77
C ARG A 300 8.07 14.10 -15.50
N SER A 301 7.02 14.43 -14.77
CA SER A 301 7.10 15.22 -13.54
C SER A 301 7.71 14.43 -12.39
N LEU A 302 7.27 13.17 -12.18
CA LEU A 302 7.78 12.30 -11.12
C LEU A 302 9.29 12.04 -11.29
N LEU A 303 9.75 11.73 -12.50
CA LEU A 303 11.15 11.46 -12.77
C LEU A 303 12.04 12.70 -12.64
N VAL A 304 11.51 13.91 -12.85
CA VAL A 304 12.24 15.14 -12.53
C VAL A 304 12.55 15.19 -11.02
N GLY A 305 11.55 14.98 -10.17
CA GLY A 305 11.76 14.94 -8.73
C GLY A 305 12.66 13.77 -8.30
N TYR A 306 12.47 12.62 -8.87
CA TYR A 306 13.26 11.42 -8.56
C TYR A 306 14.77 11.66 -8.82
N ARG A 307 15.10 12.29 -9.94
CA ARG A 307 16.50 12.58 -10.33
C ARG A 307 17.21 13.57 -9.40
N GLU A 308 16.50 14.32 -8.60
CA GLU A 308 17.11 15.19 -7.56
C GLU A 308 17.81 14.37 -6.48
N GLU A 309 17.40 13.13 -6.26
CA GLU A 309 17.87 12.28 -5.18
C GLU A 309 18.56 11.00 -5.67
N HIS A 310 18.06 10.38 -6.73
CA HIS A 310 18.57 9.11 -7.27
C HIS A 310 18.40 9.07 -8.81
N GLN A 311 19.22 8.27 -9.48
CA GLN A 311 19.17 8.18 -10.95
C GLN A 311 18.79 6.76 -11.40
N LEU A 312 17.79 6.68 -12.25
CA LEU A 312 17.47 5.45 -12.96
C LEU A 312 18.36 5.32 -14.22
N SER A 313 18.95 4.16 -14.39
CA SER A 313 19.61 3.79 -15.64
C SER A 313 18.58 3.70 -16.78
N ARG A 314 19.06 3.66 -18.01
CA ARG A 314 18.21 3.43 -19.18
C ARG A 314 17.50 2.07 -19.10
N THR A 315 18.24 1.03 -18.70
CA THR A 315 17.70 -0.33 -18.58
C THR A 315 16.57 -0.43 -17.55
N GLU A 316 16.66 0.28 -16.41
CA GLU A 316 15.57 0.33 -15.43
C GLU A 316 14.32 0.99 -16.00
N ARG A 317 14.49 2.13 -16.71
CA ARG A 317 13.35 2.80 -17.33
C ARG A 317 12.68 1.91 -18.38
N GLU A 318 13.48 1.23 -19.22
CA GLU A 318 12.99 0.29 -20.22
C GLU A 318 12.28 -0.93 -19.60
N ALA A 319 12.60 -1.30 -18.35
CA ALA A 319 11.95 -2.37 -17.62
C ALA A 319 10.59 -1.96 -16.97
N LEU A 320 10.25 -0.67 -16.90
CA LEU A 320 9.00 -0.21 -16.24
C LEU A 320 7.73 -0.93 -16.73
N PRO A 321 7.54 -1.21 -18.05
CA PRO A 321 6.37 -1.97 -18.51
C PRO A 321 6.29 -3.38 -17.89
N LEU A 322 7.43 -4.04 -17.70
CA LEU A 322 7.49 -5.37 -17.08
C LEU A 322 7.08 -5.30 -15.60
N PHE A 323 7.50 -4.25 -14.87
CA PHE A 323 7.07 -4.06 -13.47
C PHE A 323 5.59 -3.67 -13.34
N LEU A 324 5.01 -2.99 -14.32
CA LEU A 324 3.56 -2.76 -14.37
C LEU A 324 2.80 -4.09 -14.57
N GLN A 325 3.33 -4.99 -15.40
CA GLN A 325 2.77 -6.33 -15.56
C GLN A 325 2.92 -7.17 -14.28
N LEU A 326 4.08 -7.11 -13.61
CA LEU A 326 4.28 -7.78 -12.32
C LEU A 326 3.28 -7.26 -11.27
N ARG A 327 3.05 -5.93 -11.20
CA ARG A 327 2.05 -5.35 -10.29
C ARG A 327 0.63 -5.82 -10.64
N GLU A 328 0.30 -5.97 -11.93
CA GLU A 328 -0.97 -6.55 -12.37
C GLU A 328 -1.14 -7.98 -11.86
N VAL A 329 -0.10 -8.82 -11.98
CA VAL A 329 -0.09 -10.20 -11.47
C VAL A 329 -0.30 -10.22 -9.96
N LEU A 330 0.47 -9.41 -9.21
CA LEU A 330 0.35 -9.31 -7.75
C LEU A 330 -1.07 -8.92 -7.32
N ILE A 331 -1.65 -7.88 -7.92
CA ILE A 331 -3.00 -7.45 -7.57
C ILE A 331 -4.05 -8.50 -7.96
N TYR A 332 -3.86 -9.21 -9.07
CA TYR A 332 -4.74 -10.30 -9.47
C TYR A 332 -4.71 -11.45 -8.46
N THR A 333 -3.53 -11.89 -8.04
CA THR A 333 -3.38 -12.96 -7.04
C THR A 333 -3.87 -12.55 -5.66
N VAL A 334 -3.59 -11.31 -5.24
CA VAL A 334 -4.19 -10.72 -4.02
C VAL A 334 -5.71 -10.78 -4.10
N ALA A 335 -6.31 -10.33 -5.20
CA ALA A 335 -7.76 -10.40 -5.38
C ALA A 335 -8.30 -11.84 -5.34
N LYS A 336 -7.59 -12.79 -5.95
CA LYS A 336 -7.95 -14.22 -5.89
C LYS A 336 -7.90 -14.80 -4.49
N LYS A 337 -6.95 -14.36 -3.65
CA LYS A 337 -6.83 -14.77 -2.25
C LYS A 337 -7.89 -14.13 -1.37
N MET A 338 -8.18 -12.83 -1.60
CA MET A 338 -8.91 -11.96 -0.69
C MET A 338 -10.41 -11.93 -0.94
N LEU A 339 -10.87 -12.24 -2.17
CA LEU A 339 -12.27 -12.13 -2.52
C LEU A 339 -12.99 -13.47 -2.32
N ASP A 340 -14.23 -13.42 -1.86
CA ASP A 340 -15.13 -14.57 -1.95
C ASP A 340 -15.54 -14.77 -3.41
N LEU A 341 -14.80 -15.64 -4.09
CA LEU A 341 -14.97 -15.88 -5.53
C LEU A 341 -16.35 -16.45 -5.90
N LYS A 342 -17.11 -16.96 -4.92
CA LYS A 342 -18.47 -17.46 -5.13
C LYS A 342 -19.53 -16.35 -5.07
N ASN A 343 -19.21 -15.25 -4.38
CA ASN A 343 -20.13 -14.15 -4.12
C ASN A 343 -19.52 -12.80 -4.52
N LEU A 344 -18.93 -12.71 -5.72
CA LEU A 344 -18.37 -11.47 -6.24
C LEU A 344 -19.48 -10.46 -6.54
N THR A 345 -19.27 -9.20 -6.16
CA THR A 345 -20.08 -8.10 -6.70
C THR A 345 -19.83 -7.94 -8.20
N PRO A 346 -20.77 -7.36 -8.98
CA PRO A 346 -20.58 -7.13 -10.41
C PRO A 346 -19.29 -6.38 -10.74
N ILE A 347 -18.90 -5.44 -9.89
CA ILE A 347 -17.68 -4.64 -10.03
C ILE A 347 -16.44 -5.49 -9.80
N GLN A 348 -16.41 -6.27 -8.73
CA GLN A 348 -15.30 -7.19 -8.43
C GLN A 348 -15.11 -8.22 -9.56
N ALA A 349 -16.21 -8.79 -10.06
CA ALA A 349 -16.18 -9.74 -11.18
C ALA A 349 -15.62 -9.10 -12.45
N ARG A 350 -16.08 -7.88 -12.81
CA ARG A 350 -15.57 -7.13 -13.95
C ARG A 350 -14.06 -6.88 -13.83
N LEU A 351 -13.61 -6.31 -12.72
CA LEU A 351 -12.20 -5.98 -12.50
C LEU A 351 -11.31 -7.20 -12.51
N LEU A 352 -11.74 -8.30 -11.89
CA LEU A 352 -11.00 -9.55 -11.90
C LEU A 352 -10.88 -10.10 -13.31
N THR A 353 -11.97 -10.03 -14.11
CA THR A 353 -12.00 -10.45 -15.52
C THR A 353 -11.08 -9.58 -16.38
N GLU A 354 -11.14 -8.26 -16.25
CA GLU A 354 -10.29 -7.34 -17.01
C GLU A 354 -8.79 -7.57 -16.73
N ARG A 355 -8.42 -7.73 -15.46
CA ARG A 355 -7.03 -8.06 -15.08
C ARG A 355 -6.58 -9.40 -15.63
N GLY A 356 -7.39 -10.45 -15.44
CA GLY A 356 -7.10 -11.77 -15.97
C GLY A 356 -6.93 -11.76 -17.48
N ASN A 357 -7.74 -10.99 -18.21
CA ASN A 357 -7.62 -10.84 -19.66
C ASN A 357 -6.33 -10.14 -20.07
N ARG A 358 -5.93 -9.06 -19.37
CA ARG A 358 -4.64 -8.40 -19.64
C ARG A 358 -3.46 -9.35 -19.43
N ILE A 359 -3.45 -10.09 -18.33
CA ILE A 359 -2.39 -11.08 -18.07
C ILE A 359 -2.41 -12.18 -19.14
N ARG A 360 -3.59 -12.74 -19.49
CA ARG A 360 -3.73 -13.78 -20.52
C ARG A 360 -3.22 -13.35 -21.88
N LYS A 361 -3.48 -12.11 -22.27
CA LYS A 361 -3.10 -11.56 -23.57
C LYS A 361 -1.72 -10.89 -23.54
N ASN A 362 -1.07 -10.86 -22.39
CA ASN A 362 0.17 -10.12 -22.18
C ASN A 362 0.04 -8.62 -22.55
N GLU A 363 -1.12 -8.04 -22.27
CA GLU A 363 -1.40 -6.64 -22.52
C GLU A 363 -1.09 -5.80 -21.27
N PRO A 364 -0.27 -4.75 -21.35
CA PRO A 364 -0.01 -3.87 -20.21
C PRO A 364 -1.25 -3.01 -19.91
N ILE A 365 -1.33 -2.51 -18.67
CA ILE A 365 -2.39 -1.57 -18.25
C ILE A 365 -2.36 -0.26 -19.07
N VAL A 366 -1.19 0.10 -19.59
CA VAL A 366 -0.93 1.23 -20.47
C VAL A 366 0.24 0.91 -21.40
N ASP A 367 0.16 1.30 -22.67
CA ASP A 367 1.30 1.23 -23.59
C ASP A 367 2.21 2.44 -23.38
N LEU A 368 3.44 2.20 -22.93
CA LEU A 368 4.45 3.24 -22.67
C LEU A 368 5.44 3.44 -23.81
N LYS A 369 5.30 2.78 -24.97
CA LYS A 369 6.25 2.90 -26.07
C LYS A 369 6.41 4.34 -26.57
N SER A 370 5.30 5.05 -26.71
CA SER A 370 5.30 6.47 -27.09
C SER A 370 5.85 7.38 -25.99
N VAL A 371 5.65 7.00 -24.73
CA VAL A 371 6.07 7.79 -23.57
C VAL A 371 7.58 7.80 -23.44
N PHE A 372 8.25 6.65 -23.63
CA PHE A 372 9.73 6.57 -23.52
C PHE A 372 10.47 7.27 -24.64
N SER A 373 9.84 7.47 -25.78
CA SER A 373 10.43 8.26 -26.89
C SER A 373 10.58 9.74 -26.54
N SER A 374 9.84 10.21 -25.54
CA SER A 374 9.76 11.62 -25.10
C SER A 374 10.41 11.89 -23.74
N LEU A 375 10.84 10.86 -22.99
CA LEU A 375 11.51 10.91 -21.68
C LEU A 375 13.02 10.69 -21.76
#